data_b3bfd6a86056aba4dc4131c6e2c80489
#
_entry.id   b3bfd6a86056aba4dc4131c6e2c80489
#
_cell.length_a   1.000
_cell.length_b   1.000
_cell.length_c   1.000
_cell.angle_alpha   90.00
_cell.angle_beta   90.00
_cell.angle_gamma   90.00
#
_symmetry.space_group_name_H-M   'P 1'
#
loop_
_entity.id
_entity.type
_entity.pdbx_description
1 polymer ?
#
loop_
_entity_poly.entity_id
_entity_poly.type
_entity_poly.pdbx_seq_one_letter_code
_entity_poly.pdbx_strand_id
1 'polypeptide(L)'
;MRVLGIETSCDETGVAIYDTETGLLANQLYSQVKLHADYGGVVPELASRDHVRKTVPLIQAALREAGLQADDIDGVAYTAGPGLVGALLVGATIGRSLAFAWGVPAIPVHHMEGHLLAPMLEDNPPAFPFVALLVSGGHTQLISVTGIGEYRLLGESIDDAAGEAFDKTAKLLGLDYPGGPMLSKMAQAGNSQRFTFPRPMTDRPGLDFSFSGLKTFAANTIRSNGDDDQTRADIARAFEDAVVDTLAIKCRRALDETGFKRLVMAGGVSANRTLRQRLGEMMVKRGGEVFYARPEFCTDNGAMIAYAGSVRLVHGASQTLSVSVRPRWPLAELPAV
;
A
#
# COMPACT_ATOMS: atom_id res chain seq x y z
N MET A 1 -12.85 5.61 21.91
CA MET A 1 -12.56 4.17 21.74
C MET A 1 -11.12 4.03 21.26
N ARG A 2 -10.32 3.24 21.98
CA ARG A 2 -8.90 3.02 21.68
C ARG A 2 -8.69 1.63 21.08
N VAL A 3 -8.18 1.57 19.87
CA VAL A 3 -8.00 0.33 19.13
C VAL A 3 -6.52 0.09 18.86
N LEU A 4 -6.03 -1.08 19.28
CA LEU A 4 -4.72 -1.58 18.94
C LEU A 4 -4.77 -2.21 17.54
N GLY A 5 -3.99 -1.70 16.58
CA GLY A 5 -3.85 -2.24 15.24
C GLY A 5 -2.56 -3.02 15.06
N ILE A 6 -2.65 -4.20 14.44
CA ILE A 6 -1.51 -5.09 14.17
C ILE A 6 -1.45 -5.40 12.68
N GLU A 7 -0.37 -4.98 12.03
CA GLU A 7 -0.04 -5.27 10.63
C GLU A 7 1.11 -6.27 10.55
N THR A 8 0.88 -7.38 9.85
CA THR A 8 1.90 -8.42 9.62
C THR A 8 1.74 -9.13 8.27
N SER A 9 1.16 -8.48 7.26
CA SER A 9 0.77 -9.18 6.01
C SER A 9 1.94 -9.60 5.12
N CYS A 10 3.09 -8.91 5.21
CA CYS A 10 4.25 -9.15 4.35
C CYS A 10 5.57 -9.09 5.12
N ASP A 11 6.36 -8.03 4.97
CA ASP A 11 7.71 -7.89 5.55
C ASP A 11 7.85 -6.68 6.49
N GLU A 12 6.77 -5.96 6.77
CA GLU A 12 6.68 -4.97 7.84
C GLU A 12 5.87 -5.52 9.02
N THR A 13 6.39 -5.32 10.25
CA THR A 13 5.61 -5.50 11.48
C THR A 13 5.19 -4.13 11.98
N GLY A 14 3.92 -3.80 11.83
CA GLY A 14 3.36 -2.52 12.28
C GLY A 14 2.45 -2.71 13.49
N VAL A 15 2.58 -1.83 14.50
CA VAL A 15 1.68 -1.79 15.66
C VAL A 15 1.36 -0.33 15.96
N ALA A 16 0.07 -0.02 16.08
CA ALA A 16 -0.36 1.33 16.42
C ALA A 16 -1.55 1.32 17.38
N ILE A 17 -1.76 2.44 18.06
CA ILE A 17 -2.95 2.68 18.89
C ILE A 17 -3.64 3.91 18.35
N TYR A 18 -4.89 3.77 17.96
CA TYR A 18 -5.74 4.84 17.46
C TYR A 18 -6.92 5.06 18.40
N ASP A 19 -7.16 6.31 18.80
CA ASP A 19 -8.31 6.73 19.57
C ASP A 19 -9.28 7.49 18.68
N THR A 20 -10.56 7.10 18.68
CA THR A 20 -11.59 7.69 17.83
C THR A 20 -11.88 9.18 18.14
N GLU A 21 -11.45 9.69 19.30
CA GLU A 21 -11.65 11.08 19.71
C GLU A 21 -10.40 11.93 19.49
N THR A 22 -9.23 11.38 19.81
CA THR A 22 -7.94 12.12 19.84
C THR A 22 -6.99 11.76 18.69
N GLY A 23 -7.32 10.75 17.89
CA GLY A 23 -6.52 10.33 16.75
C GLY A 23 -5.42 9.31 17.08
N LEU A 24 -4.33 9.33 16.35
CA LEU A 24 -3.22 8.38 16.49
C LEU A 24 -2.39 8.70 17.75
N LEU A 25 -2.32 7.72 18.69
CA LEU A 25 -1.60 7.85 19.95
C LEU A 25 -0.19 7.26 19.91
N ALA A 26 0.02 6.19 19.13
CA ALA A 26 1.31 5.54 18.96
C ALA A 26 1.38 4.84 17.61
N ASN A 27 2.57 4.82 17.00
CA ASN A 27 2.80 4.10 15.74
C ASN A 27 4.23 3.53 15.71
N GLN A 28 4.33 2.23 15.90
CA GLN A 28 5.59 1.48 15.91
C GLN A 28 5.72 0.64 14.65
N LEU A 29 6.86 0.74 13.97
CA LEU A 29 7.14 0.02 12.74
C LEU A 29 8.51 -0.66 12.82
N TYR A 30 8.56 -1.92 12.41
CA TYR A 30 9.79 -2.65 12.19
C TYR A 30 9.78 -3.24 10.78
N SER A 31 10.75 -2.88 9.95
CA SER A 31 10.89 -3.40 8.60
C SER A 31 11.93 -4.53 8.52
N GLN A 32 11.57 -5.58 7.82
CA GLN A 32 12.41 -6.75 7.56
C GLN A 32 13.21 -6.61 6.25
N VAL A 33 13.21 -5.44 5.59
CA VAL A 33 13.90 -5.20 4.31
C VAL A 33 15.35 -5.69 4.36
N LYS A 34 16.08 -5.41 5.45
CA LYS A 34 17.47 -5.88 5.60
C LYS A 34 17.61 -7.40 5.64
N LEU A 35 16.64 -8.08 6.27
CA LEU A 35 16.61 -9.55 6.33
C LEU A 35 16.40 -10.16 4.94
N HIS A 36 15.59 -9.54 4.12
CA HIS A 36 15.20 -10.04 2.80
C HIS A 36 16.12 -9.57 1.66
N ALA A 37 16.92 -8.53 1.88
CA ALA A 37 17.83 -7.98 0.87
C ALA A 37 18.83 -9.05 0.35
N ASP A 38 19.37 -9.89 1.22
CA ASP A 38 20.31 -10.97 0.87
C ASP A 38 19.70 -12.03 -0.06
N TYR A 39 18.36 -12.13 -0.07
CA TYR A 39 17.60 -13.06 -0.91
C TYR A 39 17.03 -12.42 -2.17
N GLY A 40 17.18 -11.09 -2.30
CA GLY A 40 16.67 -10.33 -3.43
C GLY A 40 15.14 -10.25 -3.49
N GLY A 41 14.46 -10.40 -2.35
CA GLY A 41 13.00 -10.33 -2.20
C GLY A 41 12.51 -11.08 -0.96
N VAL A 42 11.22 -10.93 -0.65
CA VAL A 42 10.63 -11.49 0.57
C VAL A 42 10.63 -13.02 0.56
N VAL A 43 11.13 -13.62 1.66
CA VAL A 43 11.07 -15.06 1.95
C VAL A 43 9.97 -15.31 2.99
N PRO A 44 8.81 -15.90 2.62
CA PRO A 44 7.63 -15.95 3.48
C PRO A 44 7.84 -16.61 4.83
N GLU A 45 8.65 -17.67 4.91
CA GLU A 45 8.95 -18.35 6.16
C GLU A 45 9.77 -17.48 7.11
N LEU A 46 10.79 -16.79 6.61
CA LEU A 46 11.59 -15.87 7.40
C LEU A 46 10.75 -14.70 7.90
N ALA A 47 9.87 -14.15 7.04
CA ALA A 47 8.95 -13.10 7.44
C ALA A 47 8.08 -13.53 8.61
N SER A 48 7.45 -14.70 8.52
CA SER A 48 6.59 -15.23 9.59
C SER A 48 7.33 -15.40 10.91
N ARG A 49 8.55 -15.95 10.87
CA ARG A 49 9.38 -16.15 12.07
C ARG A 49 9.79 -14.83 12.73
N ASP A 50 10.07 -13.81 11.93
CA ASP A 50 10.48 -12.52 12.47
C ASP A 50 9.28 -11.75 13.04
N HIS A 51 8.09 -11.85 12.45
CA HIS A 51 6.85 -11.32 13.04
C HIS A 51 6.59 -11.88 14.45
N VAL A 52 6.80 -13.20 14.67
CA VAL A 52 6.68 -13.80 16.02
C VAL A 52 7.59 -13.11 17.02
N ARG A 53 8.81 -12.74 16.63
CA ARG A 53 9.79 -12.10 17.50
C ARG A 53 9.50 -10.63 17.76
N LYS A 54 8.90 -9.92 16.78
CA LYS A 54 8.79 -8.47 16.79
C LYS A 54 7.44 -7.95 17.28
N THR A 55 6.36 -8.66 17.04
CA THR A 55 5.01 -8.14 17.30
C THR A 55 4.79 -7.78 18.78
N VAL A 56 5.07 -8.68 19.72
CA VAL A 56 4.85 -8.41 21.16
C VAL A 56 5.74 -7.27 21.68
N PRO A 57 7.05 -7.21 21.39
CA PRO A 57 7.88 -6.06 21.76
C PRO A 57 7.36 -4.73 21.22
N LEU A 58 6.85 -4.70 19.97
CA LEU A 58 6.28 -3.48 19.38
C LEU A 58 4.96 -3.09 20.06
N ILE A 59 4.10 -4.05 20.43
CA ILE A 59 2.88 -3.77 21.21
C ILE A 59 3.23 -3.13 22.56
N GLN A 60 4.22 -3.67 23.26
CA GLN A 60 4.70 -3.07 24.51
C GLN A 60 5.28 -1.67 24.32
N ALA A 61 5.97 -1.44 23.20
CA ALA A 61 6.51 -0.11 22.85
C ALA A 61 5.36 0.87 22.55
N ALA A 62 4.34 0.47 21.79
CA ALA A 62 3.19 1.32 21.47
C ALA A 62 2.39 1.69 22.75
N LEU A 63 2.14 0.74 23.65
CA LEU A 63 1.49 1.02 24.93
C LEU A 63 2.29 2.02 25.76
N ARG A 64 3.61 1.85 25.86
CA ARG A 64 4.49 2.80 26.59
C ARG A 64 4.49 4.19 25.96
N GLU A 65 4.56 4.29 24.64
CA GLU A 65 4.52 5.56 23.90
C GLU A 65 3.21 6.32 24.17
N ALA A 66 2.09 5.59 24.12
CA ALA A 66 0.76 6.15 24.38
C ALA A 66 0.50 6.42 25.88
N GLY A 67 1.34 5.94 26.79
CA GLY A 67 1.11 6.02 28.24
C GLY A 67 -0.08 5.18 28.72
N LEU A 68 -0.39 4.09 28.02
CA LEU A 68 -1.56 3.23 28.24
C LEU A 68 -1.16 1.85 28.79
N GLN A 69 -2.15 1.20 29.41
CA GLN A 69 -2.09 -0.19 29.85
C GLN A 69 -3.09 -1.03 29.04
N ALA A 70 -3.06 -2.36 29.24
CA ALA A 70 -3.97 -3.29 28.58
C ALA A 70 -5.46 -2.95 28.80
N ASP A 71 -5.79 -2.53 30.02
CA ASP A 71 -7.17 -2.20 30.42
C ASP A 71 -7.68 -0.89 29.79
N ASP A 72 -6.81 -0.11 29.17
CA ASP A 72 -7.17 1.12 28.46
C ASP A 72 -7.55 0.87 26.98
N ILE A 73 -7.40 -0.36 26.48
CA ILE A 73 -7.68 -0.74 25.10
C ILE A 73 -9.10 -1.30 25.00
N ASP A 74 -9.88 -0.77 24.07
CA ASP A 74 -11.29 -1.14 23.83
C ASP A 74 -11.46 -2.19 22.72
N GLY A 75 -10.44 -2.43 21.90
CA GLY A 75 -10.50 -3.41 20.83
C GLY A 75 -9.15 -3.67 20.17
N VAL A 76 -9.03 -4.81 19.50
CA VAL A 76 -7.83 -5.20 18.75
C VAL A 76 -8.20 -5.44 17.29
N ALA A 77 -7.57 -4.70 16.39
CA ALA A 77 -7.63 -4.90 14.94
C ALA A 77 -6.37 -5.61 14.45
N TYR A 78 -6.51 -6.54 13.54
CA TYR A 78 -5.37 -7.24 12.95
C TYR A 78 -5.59 -7.48 11.47
N THR A 79 -4.54 -7.46 10.68
CA THR A 79 -4.63 -7.77 9.26
C THR A 79 -4.93 -9.24 9.06
N ALA A 80 -6.06 -9.53 8.42
CA ALA A 80 -6.51 -10.91 8.13
C ALA A 80 -6.33 -11.31 6.66
N GLY A 81 -5.93 -10.39 5.80
CA GLY A 81 -5.66 -10.59 4.39
C GLY A 81 -5.97 -9.36 3.53
N PRO A 82 -5.56 -9.40 2.27
CA PRO A 82 -4.66 -10.38 1.65
C PRO A 82 -3.23 -10.27 2.18
N GLY A 83 -2.39 -11.32 1.91
CA GLY A 83 -0.99 -11.34 2.33
C GLY A 83 -0.40 -12.75 2.44
N LEU A 84 0.79 -12.85 2.98
CA LEU A 84 1.49 -14.11 3.21
C LEU A 84 0.80 -14.89 4.35
N VAL A 85 0.33 -16.10 4.08
CA VAL A 85 -0.49 -16.88 5.02
C VAL A 85 0.15 -17.04 6.40
N GLY A 86 1.44 -17.37 6.46
CA GLY A 86 2.14 -17.55 7.72
C GLY A 86 2.29 -16.24 8.53
N ALA A 87 2.57 -15.14 7.84
CA ALA A 87 2.68 -13.81 8.41
C ALA A 87 1.33 -13.31 8.95
N LEU A 88 0.25 -13.46 8.17
CA LEU A 88 -1.13 -13.15 8.59
C LEU A 88 -1.54 -13.96 9.83
N LEU A 89 -1.22 -15.27 9.88
CA LEU A 89 -1.53 -16.12 11.03
C LEU A 89 -0.85 -15.64 12.30
N VAL A 90 0.36 -15.11 12.23
CA VAL A 90 1.06 -14.58 13.41
C VAL A 90 0.29 -13.39 14.00
N GLY A 91 0.00 -12.38 13.19
CA GLY A 91 -0.75 -11.18 13.63
C GLY A 91 -2.14 -11.53 14.15
N ALA A 92 -2.86 -12.37 13.42
CA ALA A 92 -4.21 -12.82 13.78
C ALA A 92 -4.22 -13.60 15.11
N THR A 93 -3.26 -14.51 15.31
CA THR A 93 -3.18 -15.31 16.55
C THR A 93 -2.83 -14.42 17.74
N ILE A 94 -1.82 -13.56 17.61
CA ILE A 94 -1.42 -12.64 18.68
C ILE A 94 -2.57 -11.68 19.00
N GLY A 95 -3.16 -11.03 17.99
CA GLY A 95 -4.24 -10.07 18.17
C GLY A 95 -5.46 -10.69 18.87
N ARG A 96 -5.86 -11.88 18.46
CA ARG A 96 -6.98 -12.59 19.09
C ARG A 96 -6.68 -13.07 20.49
N SER A 97 -5.45 -13.54 20.75
CA SER A 97 -5.05 -13.96 22.09
C SER A 97 -5.06 -12.79 23.07
N LEU A 98 -4.59 -11.61 22.63
CA LEU A 98 -4.64 -10.40 23.44
C LEU A 98 -6.08 -9.93 23.69
N ALA A 99 -6.90 -9.88 22.65
CA ALA A 99 -8.31 -9.52 22.79
C ALA A 99 -9.05 -10.44 23.76
N PHE A 100 -8.80 -11.74 23.68
CA PHE A 100 -9.36 -12.70 24.64
C PHE A 100 -8.87 -12.45 26.06
N ALA A 101 -7.56 -12.23 26.25
CA ALA A 101 -6.98 -11.99 27.57
C ALA A 101 -7.44 -10.66 28.20
N TRP A 102 -7.70 -9.64 27.38
CA TRP A 102 -8.14 -8.32 27.82
C TRP A 102 -9.67 -8.18 27.88
N GLY A 103 -10.42 -9.18 27.42
CA GLY A 103 -11.90 -9.16 27.43
C GLY A 103 -12.51 -8.17 26.44
N VAL A 104 -11.78 -7.85 25.34
CA VAL A 104 -12.21 -6.88 24.33
C VAL A 104 -12.47 -7.55 22.97
N PRO A 105 -13.25 -6.93 22.06
CA PRO A 105 -13.47 -7.48 20.73
C PRO A 105 -12.19 -7.49 19.88
N ALA A 106 -12.07 -8.51 19.02
CA ALA A 106 -11.06 -8.57 17.96
C ALA A 106 -11.71 -8.48 16.60
N ILE A 107 -11.13 -7.66 15.69
CA ILE A 107 -11.65 -7.49 14.34
C ILE A 107 -10.59 -7.77 13.28
N PRO A 108 -10.91 -8.63 12.28
CA PRO A 108 -10.07 -8.79 11.11
C PRO A 108 -10.25 -7.61 10.18
N VAL A 109 -9.14 -7.06 9.73
CA VAL A 109 -9.09 -5.94 8.79
C VAL A 109 -8.54 -6.43 7.45
N HIS A 110 -9.11 -5.93 6.38
CA HIS A 110 -8.58 -6.13 5.03
C HIS A 110 -7.40 -5.18 4.80
N HIS A 111 -6.24 -5.72 4.48
CA HIS A 111 -5.00 -4.98 4.28
C HIS A 111 -5.16 -3.80 3.30
N MET A 112 -5.80 -4.07 2.13
CA MET A 112 -6.00 -3.04 1.11
C MET A 112 -7.01 -1.97 1.54
N GLU A 113 -7.97 -2.29 2.40
CA GLU A 113 -8.85 -1.29 3.02
C GLU A 113 -8.06 -0.38 3.96
N GLY A 114 -7.12 -0.93 4.72
CA GLY A 114 -6.18 -0.14 5.52
C GLY A 114 -5.48 0.91 4.66
N HIS A 115 -4.89 0.50 3.55
CA HIS A 115 -4.25 1.43 2.62
C HIS A 115 -5.22 2.47 2.03
N LEU A 116 -6.42 2.07 1.60
CA LEU A 116 -7.43 2.99 1.06
C LEU A 116 -7.84 4.06 2.07
N LEU A 117 -7.89 3.70 3.34
CA LEU A 117 -8.30 4.58 4.42
C LEU A 117 -7.13 5.31 5.09
N ALA A 118 -5.87 4.99 4.78
CA ALA A 118 -4.70 5.67 5.35
C ALA A 118 -4.73 7.21 5.18
N PRO A 119 -5.20 7.79 4.06
CA PRO A 119 -5.35 9.24 3.94
C PRO A 119 -6.41 9.86 4.87
N MET A 120 -7.26 9.05 5.51
CA MET A 120 -8.20 9.52 6.55
C MET A 120 -7.48 9.86 7.87
N LEU A 121 -6.22 9.47 8.03
CA LEU A 121 -5.37 9.82 9.17
C LEU A 121 -4.73 11.21 9.04
N GLU A 122 -4.92 11.89 7.91
CA GLU A 122 -4.38 13.23 7.67
C GLU A 122 -5.32 14.31 8.21
N ASP A 123 -4.78 15.51 8.46
CA ASP A 123 -5.54 16.66 8.98
C ASP A 123 -6.67 17.09 8.03
N ASN A 124 -6.50 16.87 6.72
CA ASN A 124 -7.51 17.14 5.70
C ASN A 124 -7.87 15.84 4.97
N PRO A 125 -8.73 15.00 5.54
CA PRO A 125 -9.10 13.72 4.94
C PRO A 125 -9.99 13.90 3.71
N PRO A 126 -9.92 12.97 2.71
CA PRO A 126 -10.82 13.00 1.56
C PRO A 126 -12.27 12.71 1.97
N ALA A 127 -13.22 13.49 1.48
CA ALA A 127 -14.63 13.15 1.59
C ALA A 127 -15.04 12.16 0.49
N PHE A 128 -15.99 11.27 0.77
CA PHE A 128 -16.62 10.40 -0.24
C PHE A 128 -17.54 11.21 -1.18
N PRO A 129 -17.76 10.77 -2.44
CA PRO A 129 -17.07 9.68 -3.10
C PRO A 129 -15.73 10.10 -3.70
N PHE A 130 -14.85 9.12 -4.00
CA PHE A 130 -13.59 9.35 -4.70
C PHE A 130 -13.18 8.13 -5.56
N VAL A 131 -12.31 8.36 -6.54
CA VAL A 131 -11.53 7.29 -7.19
C VAL A 131 -10.27 7.06 -6.38
N ALA A 132 -9.96 5.79 -6.06
CA ALA A 132 -8.68 5.44 -5.46
C ALA A 132 -7.76 4.78 -6.49
N LEU A 133 -6.51 5.24 -6.56
CA LEU A 133 -5.39 4.53 -7.16
C LEU A 133 -4.63 3.84 -6.04
N LEU A 134 -4.82 2.53 -5.92
CA LEU A 134 -4.11 1.70 -4.99
C LEU A 134 -2.93 1.06 -5.71
N VAL A 135 -1.72 1.45 -5.33
CA VAL A 135 -0.49 1.10 -6.06
C VAL A 135 0.64 0.74 -5.10
N SER A 136 1.01 -0.55 -5.08
CA SER A 136 2.00 -1.12 -4.17
C SER A 136 2.94 -2.09 -4.90
N GLY A 137 3.78 -2.80 -4.17
CA GLY A 137 4.61 -3.89 -4.69
C GLY A 137 3.80 -5.03 -5.29
N GLY A 138 2.65 -5.37 -4.68
CA GLY A 138 1.82 -6.50 -5.10
C GLY A 138 0.53 -6.14 -5.83
N HIS A 139 0.07 -4.89 -5.79
CA HIS A 139 -1.22 -4.48 -6.32
C HIS A 139 -1.14 -3.20 -7.14
N THR A 140 -1.93 -3.14 -8.20
CA THR A 140 -2.22 -1.91 -8.96
C THR A 140 -3.67 -1.95 -9.37
N GLN A 141 -4.49 -1.15 -8.70
CA GLN A 141 -5.96 -1.17 -8.85
C GLN A 141 -6.52 0.26 -8.90
N LEU A 142 -7.54 0.46 -9.71
CA LEU A 142 -8.43 1.61 -9.67
C LEU A 142 -9.75 1.19 -9.05
N ILE A 143 -10.20 1.93 -8.04
CA ILE A 143 -11.36 1.58 -7.24
C ILE A 143 -12.26 2.80 -7.12
N SER A 144 -13.55 2.62 -7.37
CA SER A 144 -14.59 3.59 -7.01
C SER A 144 -14.99 3.37 -5.56
N VAL A 145 -14.89 4.41 -4.75
CA VAL A 145 -15.17 4.38 -3.33
C VAL A 145 -16.30 5.38 -3.02
N THR A 146 -17.45 4.86 -2.63
CA THR A 146 -18.63 5.67 -2.29
C THR A 146 -18.87 5.77 -0.79
N GLY A 147 -18.31 4.84 -0.04
CA GLY A 147 -18.35 4.77 1.41
C GLY A 147 -17.38 3.68 1.90
N ILE A 148 -17.25 3.53 3.22
CA ILE A 148 -16.40 2.48 3.80
C ILE A 148 -17.10 1.13 3.60
N GLY A 149 -16.39 0.16 2.98
CA GLY A 149 -16.97 -1.10 2.55
C GLY A 149 -17.75 -1.04 1.22
N GLU A 150 -17.91 0.15 0.63
CA GLU A 150 -18.56 0.33 -0.66
C GLU A 150 -17.53 0.53 -1.77
N TYR A 151 -16.91 -0.57 -2.18
CA TYR A 151 -15.79 -0.60 -3.11
C TYR A 151 -16.17 -1.29 -4.42
N ARG A 152 -15.95 -0.61 -5.54
CA ARG A 152 -16.11 -1.18 -6.87
C ARG A 152 -14.80 -1.12 -7.63
N LEU A 153 -14.25 -2.28 -7.96
CA LEU A 153 -13.08 -2.38 -8.82
C LEU A 153 -13.42 -1.83 -10.21
N LEU A 154 -12.64 -0.88 -10.70
CA LEU A 154 -12.78 -0.27 -12.02
C LEU A 154 -11.81 -0.87 -13.02
N GLY A 155 -10.61 -1.24 -12.58
CA GLY A 155 -9.57 -1.87 -13.37
C GLY A 155 -8.38 -2.25 -12.50
N GLU A 156 -7.60 -3.22 -12.95
CA GLU A 156 -6.41 -3.70 -12.23
C GLU A 156 -5.29 -4.11 -13.18
N SER A 157 -4.11 -4.38 -12.67
CA SER A 157 -3.03 -4.92 -13.49
C SER A 157 -3.32 -6.39 -13.82
N ILE A 158 -3.22 -6.73 -15.10
CA ILE A 158 -3.44 -8.11 -15.59
C ILE A 158 -2.16 -8.95 -15.52
N ASP A 159 -1.04 -8.35 -15.15
CA ASP A 159 0.26 -9.01 -15.02
C ASP A 159 1.02 -8.45 -13.80
N ASP A 160 2.22 -7.89 -13.96
CA ASP A 160 2.99 -7.31 -12.84
C ASP A 160 2.27 -6.09 -12.25
N ALA A 161 2.32 -5.93 -10.93
CA ALA A 161 2.00 -4.67 -10.28
C ALA A 161 3.05 -3.60 -10.65
N ALA A 162 2.68 -2.32 -10.56
CA ALA A 162 3.61 -1.23 -10.88
C ALA A 162 4.86 -1.26 -9.99
N GLY A 163 4.70 -1.48 -8.68
CA GLY A 163 5.85 -1.58 -7.77
C GLY A 163 6.75 -2.78 -8.09
N GLU A 164 6.17 -3.94 -8.41
CA GLU A 164 6.91 -5.11 -8.86
C GLU A 164 7.70 -4.82 -10.16
N ALA A 165 7.10 -4.08 -11.09
CA ALA A 165 7.77 -3.67 -12.33
C ALA A 165 8.95 -2.72 -12.04
N PHE A 166 8.81 -1.80 -11.06
CA PHE A 166 9.91 -0.97 -10.57
C PHE A 166 11.05 -1.82 -10.01
N ASP A 167 10.76 -2.77 -9.10
CA ASP A 167 11.78 -3.61 -8.46
C ASP A 167 12.49 -4.52 -9.47
N LYS A 168 11.74 -5.14 -10.38
CA LYS A 168 12.31 -5.97 -11.46
C LYS A 168 13.21 -5.17 -12.39
N THR A 169 12.84 -3.92 -12.73
CA THR A 169 13.63 -3.06 -13.60
C THR A 169 14.84 -2.49 -12.86
N ALA A 170 14.70 -2.14 -11.58
CA ALA A 170 15.81 -1.72 -10.73
C ALA A 170 16.88 -2.80 -10.62
N LYS A 171 16.47 -4.05 -10.38
CA LYS A 171 17.39 -5.21 -10.37
C LYS A 171 18.12 -5.38 -11.71
N LEU A 172 17.43 -5.16 -12.84
CA LEU A 172 18.03 -5.19 -14.16
C LEU A 172 19.10 -4.09 -14.35
N LEU A 173 18.89 -2.92 -13.72
CA LEU A 173 19.84 -1.79 -13.72
C LEU A 173 20.94 -1.93 -12.65
N GLY A 174 21.02 -3.07 -11.95
CA GLY A 174 22.04 -3.31 -10.92
C GLY A 174 21.81 -2.57 -9.61
N LEU A 175 20.54 -2.19 -9.32
CA LEU A 175 20.16 -1.55 -8.07
C LEU A 175 19.70 -2.58 -7.04
N ASP A 176 19.93 -2.26 -5.76
CA ASP A 176 19.58 -3.12 -4.63
C ASP A 176 18.07 -3.07 -4.32
N TYR A 177 17.62 -3.98 -3.48
CA TYR A 177 16.25 -4.03 -2.97
C TYR A 177 16.08 -3.13 -1.71
N PRO A 178 14.97 -2.37 -1.56
CA PRO A 178 13.86 -2.18 -2.50
C PRO A 178 14.23 -1.28 -3.68
N GLY A 179 13.96 -1.74 -4.89
CA GLY A 179 14.44 -1.11 -6.11
C GLY A 179 13.70 0.16 -6.50
N GLY A 180 12.40 0.29 -6.19
CA GLY A 180 11.58 1.41 -6.62
C GLY A 180 12.14 2.79 -6.24
N PRO A 181 12.44 3.06 -4.95
CA PRO A 181 13.04 4.34 -4.54
C PRO A 181 14.40 4.62 -5.19
N MET A 182 15.22 3.58 -5.35
CA MET A 182 16.55 3.72 -5.96
C MET A 182 16.47 4.02 -7.46
N LEU A 183 15.56 3.35 -8.18
CA LEU A 183 15.29 3.64 -9.59
C LEU A 183 14.78 5.07 -9.78
N SER A 184 13.82 5.51 -8.95
CA SER A 184 13.32 6.88 -9.01
C SER A 184 14.40 7.93 -8.72
N LYS A 185 15.34 7.64 -7.82
CA LYS A 185 16.51 8.50 -7.57
C LYS A 185 17.44 8.54 -8.78
N MET A 186 17.74 7.39 -9.39
CA MET A 186 18.56 7.31 -10.62
C MET A 186 17.90 8.06 -11.77
N ALA A 187 16.59 7.95 -11.95
CA ALA A 187 15.82 8.62 -12.98
C ALA A 187 15.94 10.15 -12.97
N GLN A 188 16.24 10.76 -11.81
CA GLN A 188 16.44 12.22 -11.69
C GLN A 188 17.64 12.73 -12.50
N ALA A 189 18.66 11.89 -12.71
CA ALA A 189 19.83 12.22 -13.54
C ALA A 189 19.63 11.85 -15.03
N GLY A 190 18.51 11.21 -15.37
CA GLY A 190 18.24 10.73 -16.71
C GLY A 190 17.69 11.80 -17.66
N ASN A 191 18.06 11.69 -18.95
CA ASN A 191 17.52 12.51 -20.03
C ASN A 191 16.19 11.91 -20.54
N SER A 192 15.08 12.58 -20.29
CA SER A 192 13.73 12.15 -20.70
C SER A 192 13.51 12.10 -22.22
N GLN A 193 14.41 12.70 -23.03
CA GLN A 193 14.27 12.75 -24.48
C GLN A 193 15.05 11.65 -25.21
N ARG A 194 15.93 10.90 -24.50
CA ARG A 194 16.79 9.89 -25.13
C ARG A 194 16.03 8.63 -25.51
N PHE A 195 15.16 8.14 -24.63
CA PHE A 195 14.40 6.93 -24.86
C PHE A 195 12.91 7.16 -24.68
N THR A 196 12.09 6.58 -25.55
CA THR A 196 10.63 6.59 -25.42
C THR A 196 10.14 5.18 -25.17
N PHE A 197 9.71 4.92 -23.93
CA PHE A 197 9.11 3.64 -23.56
C PHE A 197 7.62 3.61 -23.91
N PRO A 198 7.04 2.45 -24.21
CA PRO A 198 5.62 2.34 -24.46
C PRO A 198 4.79 2.68 -23.19
N ARG A 199 3.55 3.12 -23.39
CA ARG A 199 2.53 3.28 -22.34
C ARG A 199 1.50 2.16 -22.53
N PRO A 200 1.72 1.00 -21.88
CA PRO A 200 0.91 -0.19 -22.19
C PRO A 200 -0.59 0.04 -21.96
N MET A 201 -1.43 -0.55 -22.82
CA MET A 201 -2.89 -0.51 -22.75
C MET A 201 -3.54 0.89 -22.75
N THR A 202 -2.79 1.96 -23.05
CA THR A 202 -3.35 3.31 -23.15
C THR A 202 -3.93 3.62 -24.52
N ASP A 203 -3.61 2.84 -25.53
CA ASP A 203 -4.09 2.91 -26.92
C ASP A 203 -5.49 2.29 -27.13
N ARG A 204 -6.04 1.63 -26.11
CA ARG A 204 -7.34 0.93 -26.14
C ARG A 204 -8.24 1.39 -25.00
N PRO A 205 -9.58 1.17 -25.10
CA PRO A 205 -10.50 1.48 -24.00
C PRO A 205 -10.25 0.57 -22.78
N GLY A 206 -10.89 0.94 -21.65
CA GLY A 206 -10.81 0.22 -20.39
C GLY A 206 -9.75 0.77 -19.43
N LEU A 207 -9.79 0.26 -18.19
CA LEU A 207 -9.05 0.78 -17.06
C LEU A 207 -7.96 -0.16 -16.53
N ASP A 208 -7.84 -1.36 -17.12
CA ASP A 208 -6.80 -2.30 -16.74
C ASP A 208 -5.40 -1.83 -17.14
N PHE A 209 -4.40 -2.34 -16.42
CA PHE A 209 -2.99 -2.03 -16.61
C PHE A 209 -2.21 -3.26 -17.06
N SER A 210 -1.00 -3.02 -17.57
CA SER A 210 0.01 -4.04 -17.82
C SER A 210 1.39 -3.38 -17.68
N PHE A 211 2.31 -4.01 -16.98
CA PHE A 211 3.65 -3.48 -16.74
C PHE A 211 4.77 -4.49 -17.05
N SER A 212 4.49 -5.78 -17.18
CA SER A 212 5.50 -6.83 -17.41
C SER A 212 6.35 -6.58 -18.66
N GLY A 213 5.74 -6.02 -19.72
CA GLY A 213 6.41 -5.69 -20.97
C GLY A 213 7.47 -4.60 -20.84
N LEU A 214 7.35 -3.68 -19.88
CA LEU A 214 8.29 -2.58 -19.69
C LEU A 214 9.67 -3.07 -19.26
N LYS A 215 9.76 -4.10 -18.41
CA LYS A 215 11.03 -4.74 -18.04
C LYS A 215 11.76 -5.29 -19.26
N THR A 216 11.03 -5.99 -20.12
CA THR A 216 11.62 -6.55 -21.37
C THR A 216 12.10 -5.44 -22.30
N PHE A 217 11.34 -4.35 -22.38
CA PHE A 217 11.73 -3.18 -23.17
C PHE A 217 13.02 -2.55 -22.61
N ALA A 218 13.12 -2.39 -21.27
CA ALA A 218 14.33 -1.90 -20.62
C ALA A 218 15.55 -2.79 -20.91
N ALA A 219 15.41 -4.13 -20.79
CA ALA A 219 16.46 -5.08 -21.09
C ALA A 219 16.97 -4.97 -22.53
N ASN A 220 16.05 -4.83 -23.49
CA ASN A 220 16.42 -4.67 -24.90
C ASN A 220 17.12 -3.31 -25.15
N THR A 221 16.67 -2.25 -24.47
CA THR A 221 17.29 -0.92 -24.59
C THR A 221 18.72 -0.93 -24.07
N ILE A 222 19.00 -1.60 -22.93
CA ILE A 222 20.36 -1.78 -22.41
C ILE A 222 21.24 -2.53 -23.42
N ARG A 223 20.75 -3.66 -23.95
CA ARG A 223 21.52 -4.47 -24.93
C ARG A 223 21.91 -3.67 -26.17
N SER A 224 21.06 -2.75 -26.61
CA SER A 224 21.27 -1.97 -27.83
C SER A 224 22.11 -0.70 -27.64
N ASN A 225 22.20 -0.18 -26.40
CA ASN A 225 22.79 1.14 -26.14
C ASN A 225 23.93 1.11 -25.10
N GLY A 226 24.23 -0.05 -24.53
CA GLY A 226 25.21 -0.19 -23.45
C GLY A 226 24.60 0.02 -22.06
N ASP A 227 25.43 -0.11 -21.03
CA ASP A 227 25.03 -0.08 -19.62
C ASP A 227 25.88 0.88 -18.77
N ASP A 228 26.44 1.91 -19.39
CA ASP A 228 27.09 3.00 -18.66
C ASP A 228 26.10 3.76 -17.77
N ASP A 229 26.61 4.49 -16.78
CA ASP A 229 25.78 5.16 -15.76
C ASP A 229 24.75 6.13 -16.35
N GLN A 230 25.10 6.86 -17.39
CA GLN A 230 24.17 7.78 -18.05
C GLN A 230 23.07 7.02 -18.80
N THR A 231 23.43 5.95 -19.51
CA THR A 231 22.46 5.10 -20.19
C THR A 231 21.48 4.45 -19.21
N ARG A 232 21.98 3.96 -18.05
CA ARG A 232 21.12 3.43 -16.97
C ARG A 232 20.17 4.50 -16.42
N ALA A 233 20.67 5.72 -16.18
CA ALA A 233 19.85 6.83 -15.70
C ALA A 233 18.76 7.23 -16.71
N ASP A 234 19.09 7.28 -17.99
CA ASP A 234 18.14 7.62 -19.07
C ASP A 234 17.05 6.53 -19.23
N ILE A 235 17.44 5.25 -19.07
CA ILE A 235 16.50 4.12 -19.07
C ILE A 235 15.60 4.18 -17.84
N ALA A 236 16.15 4.44 -16.65
CA ALA A 236 15.37 4.59 -15.41
C ALA A 236 14.34 5.73 -15.56
N ARG A 237 14.73 6.86 -16.15
CA ARG A 237 13.84 7.99 -16.41
C ARG A 237 12.73 7.63 -17.39
N ALA A 238 13.06 7.02 -18.53
CA ALA A 238 12.07 6.63 -19.53
C ALA A 238 11.08 5.58 -19.00
N PHE A 239 11.55 4.65 -18.14
CA PHE A 239 10.73 3.67 -17.45
C PHE A 239 9.77 4.36 -16.47
N GLU A 240 10.28 5.20 -15.56
CA GLU A 240 9.46 5.93 -14.59
C GLU A 240 8.40 6.78 -15.28
N ASP A 241 8.78 7.55 -16.31
CA ASP A 241 7.85 8.36 -17.10
C ASP A 241 6.76 7.50 -17.75
N ALA A 242 7.10 6.30 -18.26
CA ALA A 242 6.12 5.40 -18.88
C ALA A 242 5.11 4.85 -17.85
N VAL A 243 5.56 4.45 -16.67
CA VAL A 243 4.67 3.98 -15.60
C VAL A 243 3.77 5.11 -15.11
N VAL A 244 4.36 6.27 -14.80
CA VAL A 244 3.63 7.46 -14.30
C VAL A 244 2.59 7.94 -15.30
N ASP A 245 2.93 8.04 -16.58
CA ASP A 245 1.98 8.43 -17.63
C ASP A 245 0.85 7.41 -17.78
N THR A 246 1.16 6.11 -17.75
CA THR A 246 0.14 5.04 -17.83
C THR A 246 -0.84 5.15 -16.67
N LEU A 247 -0.35 5.29 -15.43
CA LEU A 247 -1.18 5.49 -14.25
C LEU A 247 -2.04 6.75 -14.36
N ALA A 248 -1.46 7.89 -14.76
CA ALA A 248 -2.18 9.15 -14.89
C ALA A 248 -3.28 9.11 -15.97
N ILE A 249 -3.00 8.48 -17.12
CA ILE A 249 -4.00 8.31 -18.19
C ILE A 249 -5.19 7.49 -17.70
N LYS A 250 -4.94 6.38 -16.98
CA LYS A 250 -6.00 5.51 -16.47
C LYS A 250 -6.77 6.16 -15.31
N CYS A 251 -6.09 6.88 -14.40
CA CYS A 251 -6.77 7.68 -13.38
C CYS A 251 -7.71 8.72 -13.98
N ARG A 252 -7.25 9.43 -15.03
CA ARG A 252 -8.10 10.40 -15.74
C ARG A 252 -9.35 9.73 -16.32
N ARG A 253 -9.20 8.57 -16.98
CA ARG A 253 -10.34 7.82 -17.54
C ARG A 253 -11.31 7.36 -16.45
N ALA A 254 -10.80 6.87 -15.31
CA ALA A 254 -11.64 6.48 -14.18
C ALA A 254 -12.44 7.66 -13.61
N LEU A 255 -11.81 8.83 -13.51
CA LEU A 255 -12.50 10.06 -13.10
C LEU A 255 -13.53 10.55 -14.14
N ASP A 256 -13.26 10.36 -15.45
CA ASP A 256 -14.22 10.65 -16.51
C ASP A 256 -15.43 9.71 -16.46
N GLU A 257 -15.20 8.39 -16.21
CA GLU A 257 -16.24 7.38 -16.11
C GLU A 257 -17.12 7.56 -14.88
N THR A 258 -16.54 7.89 -13.74
CA THR A 258 -17.27 8.02 -12.46
C THR A 258 -17.89 9.40 -12.25
N GLY A 259 -17.35 10.42 -12.90
CA GLY A 259 -17.71 11.82 -12.66
C GLY A 259 -17.18 12.38 -11.34
N PHE A 260 -16.36 11.63 -10.61
CA PHE A 260 -15.82 12.06 -9.31
C PHE A 260 -14.74 13.14 -9.47
N LYS A 261 -14.65 14.01 -8.46
CA LYS A 261 -13.69 15.14 -8.44
C LYS A 261 -12.52 14.91 -7.48
N ARG A 262 -12.48 13.78 -6.77
CA ARG A 262 -11.44 13.45 -5.82
C ARG A 262 -10.71 12.19 -6.27
N LEU A 263 -9.39 12.25 -6.18
CA LEU A 263 -8.48 11.12 -6.41
C LEU A 263 -7.72 10.85 -5.12
N VAL A 264 -7.75 9.62 -4.65
CA VAL A 264 -6.95 9.17 -3.50
C VAL A 264 -5.82 8.28 -4.02
N MET A 265 -4.60 8.50 -3.56
CA MET A 265 -3.45 7.64 -3.83
C MET A 265 -3.08 6.86 -2.59
N ALA A 266 -2.98 5.53 -2.71
CA ALA A 266 -2.69 4.63 -1.60
C ALA A 266 -1.65 3.55 -1.99
N GLY A 267 -0.98 2.99 -0.99
CA GLY A 267 0.08 1.98 -1.16
C GLY A 267 1.47 2.59 -1.38
N GLY A 268 2.52 1.77 -1.26
CA GLY A 268 3.92 2.23 -1.21
C GLY A 268 4.38 3.06 -2.41
N VAL A 269 3.91 2.75 -3.63
CA VAL A 269 4.27 3.53 -4.83
C VAL A 269 3.64 4.93 -4.82
N SER A 270 2.62 5.19 -3.97
CA SER A 270 2.07 6.53 -3.78
C SER A 270 3.08 7.53 -3.20
N ALA A 271 4.19 7.06 -2.65
CA ALA A 271 5.31 7.91 -2.21
C ALA A 271 6.16 8.46 -3.37
N ASN A 272 6.01 7.93 -4.60
CA ASN A 272 6.77 8.38 -5.77
C ASN A 272 6.47 9.85 -6.10
N ARG A 273 7.50 10.71 -6.09
CA ARG A 273 7.36 12.16 -6.27
C ARG A 273 6.88 12.54 -7.65
N THR A 274 7.39 11.87 -8.70
CA THR A 274 7.01 12.11 -10.10
C THR A 274 5.53 11.80 -10.31
N LEU A 275 5.04 10.69 -9.73
CA LEU A 275 3.63 10.33 -9.77
C LEU A 275 2.75 11.36 -9.03
N ARG A 276 3.13 11.77 -7.81
CA ARG A 276 2.40 12.81 -7.04
C ARG A 276 2.29 14.11 -7.83
N GLN A 277 3.41 14.57 -8.38
CA GLN A 277 3.42 15.79 -9.19
C GLN A 277 2.49 15.65 -10.41
N ARG A 278 2.62 14.56 -11.17
CA ARG A 278 1.84 14.33 -12.40
C ARG A 278 0.34 14.28 -12.14
N LEU A 279 -0.09 13.59 -11.09
CA LEU A 279 -1.49 13.48 -10.71
C LEU A 279 -2.01 14.80 -10.12
N GLY A 280 -1.20 15.51 -9.33
CA GLY A 280 -1.54 16.84 -8.83
C GLY A 280 -1.83 17.84 -9.96
N GLU A 281 -0.91 17.93 -10.96
CA GLU A 281 -1.09 18.78 -12.13
C GLU A 281 -2.34 18.39 -12.94
N MET A 282 -2.62 17.09 -13.08
CA MET A 282 -3.81 16.59 -13.75
C MET A 282 -5.08 17.02 -13.00
N MET A 283 -5.13 16.86 -11.68
CA MET A 283 -6.31 17.19 -10.88
C MET A 283 -6.57 18.69 -10.83
N VAL A 284 -5.54 19.53 -10.72
CA VAL A 284 -5.67 21.00 -10.81
C VAL A 284 -6.31 21.41 -12.14
N LYS A 285 -5.84 20.86 -13.27
CA LYS A 285 -6.43 21.14 -14.60
C LYS A 285 -7.89 20.70 -14.73
N ARG A 286 -8.33 19.75 -13.93
CA ARG A 286 -9.71 19.24 -13.90
C ARG A 286 -10.61 19.95 -12.89
N GLY A 287 -10.05 20.87 -12.08
CA GLY A 287 -10.77 21.48 -10.95
C GLY A 287 -11.16 20.47 -9.88
N GLY A 288 -10.33 19.44 -9.69
CA GLY A 288 -10.48 18.40 -8.68
C GLY A 288 -9.33 18.42 -7.68
N GLU A 289 -9.33 17.47 -6.74
CA GLU A 289 -8.37 17.35 -5.66
C GLU A 289 -7.71 15.97 -5.64
N VAL A 290 -6.43 15.91 -5.24
CA VAL A 290 -5.72 14.67 -4.99
C VAL A 290 -5.32 14.57 -3.52
N PHE A 291 -5.54 13.40 -2.93
CA PHE A 291 -5.23 13.08 -1.53
C PHE A 291 -4.26 11.91 -1.48
N TYR A 292 -3.33 11.97 -0.56
CA TYR A 292 -2.38 10.92 -0.26
C TYR A 292 -1.93 11.01 1.19
N ALA A 293 -1.62 9.87 1.77
CA ALA A 293 -1.07 9.83 3.11
C ALA A 293 0.38 10.38 3.13
N ARG A 294 0.81 10.86 4.29
CA ARG A 294 2.22 11.20 4.54
C ARG A 294 3.10 9.96 4.34
N PRO A 295 4.41 10.12 4.08
CA PRO A 295 5.27 8.99 3.69
C PRO A 295 5.23 7.79 4.64
N GLU A 296 5.12 8.02 5.94
CA GLU A 296 5.07 6.97 6.97
C GLU A 296 3.83 6.08 6.91
N PHE A 297 2.73 6.55 6.29
CA PHE A 297 1.48 5.79 6.11
C PHE A 297 1.30 5.26 4.69
N CYS A 298 2.25 5.50 3.79
CA CYS A 298 2.18 4.97 2.42
C CYS A 298 2.51 3.48 2.35
N THR A 299 3.49 3.01 3.16
CA THR A 299 3.87 1.60 3.28
C THR A 299 3.02 0.91 4.35
N ASP A 300 3.18 -0.42 4.48
CA ASP A 300 2.49 -1.23 5.47
C ASP A 300 2.78 -0.68 6.88
N ASN A 301 1.74 -0.45 7.67
CA ASN A 301 1.86 0.14 9.00
C ASN A 301 0.67 -0.23 9.90
N GLY A 302 0.87 -0.09 11.22
CA GLY A 302 -0.17 -0.39 12.22
C GLY A 302 -1.30 0.63 12.25
N ALA A 303 -1.02 1.91 11.93
CA ALA A 303 -2.01 2.99 12.03
C ALA A 303 -3.18 2.81 11.06
N MET A 304 -2.93 2.39 9.82
CA MET A 304 -3.97 2.12 8.83
C MET A 304 -4.91 0.99 9.29
N ILE A 305 -4.36 -0.02 9.99
CA ILE A 305 -5.14 -1.15 10.51
C ILE A 305 -5.92 -0.75 11.76
N ALA A 306 -5.31 0.03 12.66
CA ALA A 306 -5.99 0.57 13.84
C ALA A 306 -7.18 1.45 13.45
N TYR A 307 -6.98 2.34 12.46
CA TYR A 307 -8.05 3.20 11.96
C TYR A 307 -9.18 2.40 11.30
N ALA A 308 -8.88 1.56 10.31
CA ALA A 308 -9.90 0.76 9.61
C ALA A 308 -10.65 -0.15 10.58
N GLY A 309 -9.95 -0.75 11.55
CA GLY A 309 -10.55 -1.55 12.62
C GLY A 309 -11.44 -0.74 13.54
N SER A 310 -11.04 0.48 13.92
CA SER A 310 -11.85 1.35 14.79
C SER A 310 -13.19 1.71 14.15
N VAL A 311 -13.18 2.06 12.87
CA VAL A 311 -14.40 2.38 12.12
C VAL A 311 -15.35 1.19 12.10
N ARG A 312 -14.84 -0.02 11.79
CA ARG A 312 -15.66 -1.24 11.76
C ARG A 312 -16.18 -1.64 13.13
N LEU A 313 -15.39 -1.46 14.20
CA LEU A 313 -15.82 -1.73 15.58
C LEU A 313 -16.93 -0.79 16.03
N VAL A 314 -16.84 0.50 15.74
CA VAL A 314 -17.89 1.49 16.05
C VAL A 314 -19.23 1.10 15.42
N HIS A 315 -19.21 0.48 14.24
CA HIS A 315 -20.42 0.02 13.55
C HIS A 315 -20.84 -1.42 13.93
N GLY A 316 -20.31 -1.94 15.03
CA GLY A 316 -20.77 -3.19 15.62
C GLY A 316 -20.26 -4.46 14.96
N ALA A 317 -19.21 -4.37 14.12
CA ALA A 317 -18.57 -5.56 13.58
C ALA A 317 -17.95 -6.37 14.72
N SER A 318 -18.33 -7.63 14.86
CA SER A 318 -17.77 -8.57 15.84
C SER A 318 -17.50 -9.91 15.18
N GLN A 319 -16.58 -10.67 15.74
CA GLN A 319 -16.31 -12.00 15.24
C GLN A 319 -16.25 -13.06 16.33
N THR A 320 -16.47 -14.32 15.90
CA THR A 320 -16.29 -15.52 16.72
C THR A 320 -14.83 -15.66 17.18
N LEU A 321 -14.57 -16.53 18.17
CA LEU A 321 -13.22 -16.80 18.69
C LEU A 321 -12.30 -17.53 17.68
N SER A 322 -12.82 -17.98 16.53
CA SER A 322 -12.01 -18.68 15.53
C SER A 322 -11.01 -17.75 14.86
N VAL A 323 -9.76 -18.19 14.69
CA VAL A 323 -8.75 -17.50 13.90
C VAL A 323 -8.92 -17.91 12.43
N SER A 324 -9.18 -16.94 11.57
CA SER A 324 -9.27 -17.15 10.13
C SER A 324 -8.49 -16.06 9.40
N VAL A 325 -7.67 -16.45 8.43
CA VAL A 325 -6.96 -15.52 7.55
C VAL A 325 -7.23 -15.86 6.09
N ARG A 326 -7.21 -14.85 5.24
CA ARG A 326 -7.54 -14.96 3.81
C ARG A 326 -6.39 -14.43 2.96
N PRO A 327 -5.38 -15.25 2.60
CA PRO A 327 -4.22 -14.84 1.81
C PRO A 327 -4.59 -14.20 0.47
N ARG A 328 -5.73 -14.61 -0.08
CA ARG A 328 -6.40 -13.98 -1.21
C ARG A 328 -7.78 -13.55 -0.75
N TRP A 329 -8.01 -12.26 -0.73
CA TRP A 329 -9.28 -11.69 -0.28
C TRP A 329 -9.67 -10.53 -1.22
N PRO A 330 -10.69 -10.69 -2.07
CA PRO A 330 -11.17 -9.60 -2.91
C PRO A 330 -11.76 -8.46 -2.07
N LEU A 331 -11.36 -7.23 -2.36
CA LEU A 331 -11.85 -6.04 -1.64
C LEU A 331 -13.37 -5.87 -1.76
N ALA A 332 -13.95 -6.26 -2.89
CA ALA A 332 -15.40 -6.17 -3.15
C ALA A 332 -16.25 -7.12 -2.28
N GLU A 333 -15.63 -8.04 -1.53
CA GLU A 333 -16.34 -8.92 -0.59
C GLU A 333 -16.51 -8.30 0.81
N LEU A 334 -15.97 -7.10 1.02
CA LEU A 334 -16.15 -6.40 2.29
C LEU A 334 -17.58 -5.87 2.40
N PRO A 335 -18.24 -6.06 3.57
CA PRO A 335 -19.53 -5.46 3.81
C PRO A 335 -19.41 -3.94 4.00
N ALA A 336 -20.44 -3.21 3.56
CA ALA A 336 -20.59 -1.79 3.88
C ALA A 336 -20.71 -1.58 5.39
N VAL A 337 -20.32 -0.38 5.84
CA VAL A 337 -20.27 0.01 7.26
C VAL A 337 -21.18 1.20 7.50
#